data_743d58c875fd899d2855f6fec000f423
#
_entry.id   743d58c875fd899d2855f6fec000f423
#
_cell.length_a   1.000
_cell.length_b   1.000
_cell.length_c   1.000
_cell.angle_alpha   90.00
_cell.angle_beta   90.00
_cell.angle_gamma   90.00
#
_symmetry.space_group_name_H-M   'P 1'
#
loop_
_entity.id
_entity.type
_entity.pdbx_description
1 polymer ?
#
loop_
_entity_poly.entity_id
_entity_poly.type
_entity_poly.pdbx_seq_one_letter_code
_entity_poly.pdbx_strand_id
1 'polypeptide(L)'
;MPTINRIRIVNIFYDGRIIKDSIFDYYGGRNALMNLNNGGGKTVMIETIFQPIIPGMDIDGWKITDYLTGDQKPSYVMIEWMLDGTKKPSYFMTGICLSKTNVRGDDDKNIKVLKYFTFVHDYDQGNEFDIKNINVSEERDGKNVFY
;
A
#
# COMPACT_ATOMS: atom_id res chain seq x y z
N MET A 1 -14.35 11.23 -14.51
CA MET A 1 -14.33 10.46 -13.26
C MET A 1 -12.96 9.83 -13.11
N PRO A 2 -12.25 9.97 -11.98
CA PRO A 2 -10.93 9.39 -11.84
C PRO A 2 -10.98 7.87 -11.90
N THR A 3 -9.99 7.29 -12.53
CA THR A 3 -9.82 5.83 -12.65
C THR A 3 -8.47 5.42 -12.09
N ILE A 4 -8.39 4.21 -11.54
CA ILE A 4 -7.13 3.66 -11.05
C ILE A 4 -6.28 3.23 -12.25
N ASN A 5 -5.06 3.75 -12.33
CA ASN A 5 -4.12 3.36 -13.37
C ASN A 5 -3.09 2.34 -12.89
N ARG A 6 -2.42 2.62 -11.76
CA ARG A 6 -1.45 1.70 -11.17
C ARG A 6 -1.59 1.67 -9.65
N ILE A 7 -1.24 0.52 -9.05
CA ILE A 7 -1.16 0.34 -7.60
C ILE A 7 0.22 -0.22 -7.27
N ARG A 8 0.90 0.37 -6.29
CA ARG A 8 2.14 -0.17 -5.74
C ARG A 8 1.94 -0.58 -4.30
N ILE A 9 2.34 -1.80 -3.98
CA ILE A 9 2.27 -2.37 -2.64
C ILE A 9 3.66 -2.78 -2.21
N VAL A 10 4.09 -2.32 -1.05
CA VAL A 10 5.43 -2.55 -0.51
C VAL A 10 5.32 -3.13 0.89
N ASN A 11 6.01 -4.25 1.10
CA ASN A 11 6.22 -4.88 2.40
C ASN A 11 4.93 -5.27 3.13
N ILE A 12 4.05 -5.97 2.46
CA ILE A 12 2.84 -6.58 3.05
C ILE A 12 3.07 -8.08 3.21
N PHE A 13 2.82 -8.58 4.42
CA PHE A 13 2.97 -9.98 4.80
C PHE A 13 1.62 -10.67 4.82
N TYR A 14 1.56 -11.85 4.21
CA TYR A 14 0.38 -12.68 4.21
C TYR A 14 0.73 -14.16 4.13
N ASP A 15 0.23 -14.94 5.08
CA ASP A 15 0.35 -16.41 5.10
C ASP A 15 1.77 -16.93 4.76
N GLY A 16 2.76 -16.41 5.48
CA GLY A 16 4.17 -16.79 5.27
C GLY A 16 4.81 -16.19 4.00
N ARG A 17 4.10 -15.35 3.26
CA ARG A 17 4.58 -14.70 2.05
C ARG A 17 4.69 -13.20 2.27
N ILE A 18 5.65 -12.58 1.60
CA ILE A 18 5.85 -11.13 1.63
C ILE A 18 5.73 -10.59 0.21
N ILE A 19 4.83 -9.63 0.03
CA ILE A 19 4.86 -8.75 -1.14
C ILE A 19 5.93 -7.70 -0.85
N LYS A 20 7.13 -7.88 -1.39
CA LYS A 20 8.26 -6.97 -1.12
C LYS A 20 8.04 -5.62 -1.73
N ASP A 21 7.79 -5.59 -3.04
CA ASP A 21 7.52 -4.40 -3.83
C ASP A 21 6.91 -4.83 -5.17
N SER A 22 5.64 -4.55 -5.36
CA SER A 22 4.91 -4.97 -6.56
C SER A 22 4.06 -3.83 -7.09
N ILE A 23 4.07 -3.70 -8.42
CA ILE A 23 3.24 -2.74 -9.13
C ILE A 23 2.21 -3.51 -9.97
N PHE A 24 0.95 -3.16 -9.78
CA PHE A 24 -0.17 -3.67 -10.57
C PHE A 24 -0.61 -2.58 -11.55
N ASP A 25 -0.53 -2.87 -12.84
CA ASP A 25 -0.86 -1.92 -13.90
C ASP A 25 -2.24 -2.24 -14.48
N TYR A 26 -3.12 -1.24 -14.52
CA TYR A 26 -4.46 -1.35 -15.11
C TYR A 26 -4.54 -0.68 -16.49
N TYR A 27 -3.41 -0.31 -17.05
CA TYR A 27 -3.26 0.15 -18.45
C TYR A 27 -4.27 1.21 -18.88
N GLY A 28 -4.30 2.33 -18.16
CA GLY A 28 -5.20 3.44 -18.47
C GLY A 28 -6.59 3.29 -17.86
N GLY A 29 -6.71 2.63 -16.73
CA GLY A 29 -7.96 2.48 -15.99
C GLY A 29 -8.90 1.43 -16.58
N ARG A 30 -8.37 0.43 -17.26
CA ARG A 30 -9.14 -0.70 -17.77
C ARG A 30 -9.66 -1.59 -16.64
N ASN A 31 -10.79 -2.23 -16.86
CA ASN A 31 -11.27 -3.25 -15.96
C ASN A 31 -10.28 -4.42 -15.91
N ALA A 32 -9.96 -4.86 -14.71
CA ALA A 32 -9.08 -5.98 -14.48
C ALA A 32 -9.76 -7.06 -13.65
N LEU A 33 -9.50 -8.30 -13.97
CA LEU A 33 -9.92 -9.46 -13.20
C LEU A 33 -8.71 -10.02 -12.46
N MET A 34 -8.77 -10.00 -11.13
CA MET A 34 -7.77 -10.65 -10.29
C MET A 34 -8.25 -12.07 -9.93
N ASN A 35 -7.61 -13.06 -10.51
CA ASN A 35 -7.92 -14.47 -10.23
C ASN A 35 -6.87 -15.04 -9.26
N LEU A 36 -7.29 -15.24 -8.02
CA LEU A 36 -6.48 -15.86 -6.98
C LEU A 36 -7.17 -17.13 -6.50
N ASN A 37 -6.38 -18.15 -6.23
CA ASN A 37 -6.87 -19.37 -5.61
C ASN A 37 -7.46 -19.10 -4.21
N ASN A 38 -8.32 -19.99 -3.75
CA ASN A 38 -8.81 -19.95 -2.37
C ASN A 38 -7.61 -19.98 -1.41
N GLY A 39 -7.59 -19.07 -0.42
CA GLY A 39 -6.43 -18.86 0.44
C GLY A 39 -5.30 -18.01 -0.20
N GLY A 40 -5.46 -17.55 -1.42
CA GLY A 40 -4.47 -16.73 -2.15
C GLY A 40 -4.38 -15.26 -1.76
N GLY A 41 -5.10 -14.84 -0.71
CA GLY A 41 -5.01 -13.47 -0.18
C GLY A 41 -5.94 -12.46 -0.81
N LYS A 42 -7.06 -12.85 -1.38
CA LYS A 42 -8.05 -11.92 -1.99
C LYS A 42 -8.50 -10.85 -1.00
N THR A 43 -8.91 -11.24 0.20
CA THR A 43 -9.38 -10.33 1.24
C THR A 43 -8.26 -9.39 1.69
N VAL A 44 -7.07 -9.91 1.91
CA VAL A 44 -5.89 -9.12 2.29
C VAL A 44 -5.56 -8.09 1.22
N MET A 45 -5.62 -8.48 -0.05
CA MET A 45 -5.33 -7.58 -1.16
C MET A 45 -6.35 -6.45 -1.24
N ILE A 46 -7.65 -6.76 -1.11
CA ILE A 46 -8.72 -5.76 -1.12
C ILE A 46 -8.55 -4.81 0.07
N GLU A 47 -8.38 -5.34 1.27
CA GLU A 47 -8.17 -4.55 2.48
C GLU A 47 -6.95 -3.63 2.35
N THR A 48 -5.85 -4.13 1.81
CA THR A 48 -4.63 -3.38 1.57
C THR A 48 -4.85 -2.23 0.58
N ILE A 49 -5.53 -2.49 -0.53
CA ILE A 49 -5.79 -1.48 -1.57
C ILE A 49 -6.67 -0.35 -1.04
N PHE A 50 -7.58 -0.63 -0.12
CA PHE A 50 -8.45 0.40 0.45
C PHE A 50 -7.77 1.29 1.51
N GLN A 51 -6.63 0.91 2.05
CA GLN A 51 -5.96 1.68 3.10
C GLN A 51 -5.65 3.14 2.73
N PRO A 52 -5.19 3.48 1.52
CA PRO A 52 -4.99 4.88 1.13
C PRO A 52 -6.28 5.71 1.05
N ILE A 53 -7.43 5.05 0.96
CA ILE A 53 -8.75 5.67 0.84
C ILE A 53 -9.43 5.75 2.19
N ILE A 54 -9.41 4.66 2.94
CA ILE A 54 -10.02 4.53 4.27
C ILE A 54 -8.99 3.90 5.21
N PRO A 55 -8.13 4.72 5.82
CA PRO A 55 -7.09 4.22 6.72
C PRO A 55 -7.66 3.43 7.90
N GLY A 56 -7.08 2.28 8.17
CA GLY A 56 -7.49 1.41 9.25
C GLY A 56 -8.77 0.60 9.00
N MET A 57 -9.27 0.58 7.75
CA MET A 57 -10.42 -0.24 7.40
C MET A 57 -10.14 -1.72 7.65
N ASP A 58 -11.08 -2.39 8.29
CA ASP A 58 -11.07 -3.83 8.52
C ASP A 58 -12.14 -4.52 7.65
N ILE A 59 -11.87 -5.74 7.23
CA ILE A 59 -12.84 -6.60 6.54
C ILE A 59 -13.08 -7.87 7.35
N ASP A 60 -14.30 -8.11 7.77
CA ASP A 60 -14.73 -9.31 8.49
C ASP A 60 -13.84 -9.68 9.70
N GLY A 61 -13.41 -8.67 10.45
CA GLY A 61 -12.56 -8.86 11.63
C GLY A 61 -11.07 -9.08 11.33
N TRP A 62 -10.68 -9.10 10.06
CA TRP A 62 -9.28 -9.10 9.66
C TRP A 62 -8.72 -7.67 9.78
N LYS A 63 -7.65 -7.50 10.52
CA LYS A 63 -7.05 -6.19 10.78
C LYS A 63 -5.80 -6.01 9.93
N ILE A 64 -5.64 -4.83 9.34
CA ILE A 64 -4.45 -4.51 8.55
C ILE A 64 -3.15 -4.70 9.35
N THR A 65 -3.17 -4.51 10.65
CA THR A 65 -2.01 -4.75 11.52
C THR A 65 -1.50 -6.19 11.50
N ASP A 66 -2.35 -7.16 11.13
CA ASP A 66 -1.95 -8.56 11.03
C ASP A 66 -1.08 -8.84 9.80
N TYR A 67 -1.09 -7.93 8.82
CA TYR A 67 -0.33 -8.04 7.57
C TYR A 67 0.91 -7.15 7.53
N LEU A 68 1.20 -6.44 8.59
CA LEU A 68 2.39 -5.60 8.71
C LEU A 68 3.52 -6.40 9.35
N THR A 69 4.73 -6.24 8.80
CA THR A 69 5.89 -7.04 9.22
C THR A 69 6.48 -6.66 10.58
N GLY A 70 5.97 -5.59 11.22
CA GLY A 70 6.42 -5.17 12.54
C GLY A 70 7.63 -4.27 12.53
N ASP A 71 8.25 -4.14 13.68
CA ASP A 71 9.18 -3.10 14.05
C ASP A 71 10.14 -2.61 12.94
N GLN A 72 10.13 -1.29 12.72
CA GLN A 72 11.05 -0.55 11.86
C GLN A 72 11.00 -0.89 10.36
N LYS A 73 9.96 -1.60 9.91
CA LYS A 73 9.76 -1.89 8.49
C LYS A 73 8.38 -1.42 8.07
N PRO A 74 8.24 -0.16 7.66
CA PRO A 74 6.96 0.36 7.20
C PRO A 74 6.50 -0.35 5.94
N SER A 75 5.19 -0.39 5.77
CA SER A 75 4.52 -0.84 4.55
C SER A 75 3.96 0.35 3.81
N TYR A 76 3.98 0.31 2.49
CA TYR A 76 3.44 1.39 1.65
C TYR A 76 2.39 0.84 0.72
N VAL A 77 1.32 1.58 0.56
CA VAL A 77 0.30 1.35 -0.46
C VAL A 77 0.06 2.65 -1.18
N MET A 78 0.25 2.65 -2.48
CA MET A 78 0.11 3.84 -3.32
C MET A 78 -0.81 3.53 -4.49
N ILE A 79 -1.74 4.43 -4.77
CA ILE A 79 -2.67 4.34 -5.89
C ILE A 79 -2.44 5.53 -6.80
N GLU A 80 -2.11 5.26 -8.05
CA GLU A 80 -2.07 6.25 -9.11
C GLU A 80 -3.45 6.37 -9.75
N TRP A 81 -3.98 7.56 -9.72
CA TRP A 81 -5.25 7.93 -10.33
C TRP A 81 -5.01 8.66 -11.64
N MET A 82 -5.79 8.32 -12.64
CA MET A 82 -5.84 9.04 -13.91
C MET A 82 -7.11 9.87 -13.94
N LEU A 83 -6.96 11.16 -14.22
CA LEU A 83 -8.07 12.09 -14.38
C LEU A 83 -8.46 12.21 -15.84
N ASP A 84 -9.77 12.12 -16.10
CA ASP A 84 -10.33 12.35 -17.43
C ASP A 84 -10.44 13.85 -17.73
N GLY A 85 -10.44 14.20 -19.01
CA GLY A 85 -11.03 15.45 -19.48
C GLY A 85 -10.12 16.45 -20.17
N THR A 86 -8.89 16.07 -20.50
CA THR A 86 -8.01 16.91 -21.32
C THR A 86 -7.30 16.11 -22.40
N LYS A 87 -6.74 16.79 -23.38
CA LYS A 87 -5.91 16.17 -24.45
C LYS A 87 -4.71 15.40 -23.92
N LYS A 88 -4.35 15.60 -22.64
CA LYS A 88 -3.28 14.92 -21.91
C LYS A 88 -3.84 14.38 -20.60
N PRO A 89 -3.74 13.08 -20.30
CA PRO A 89 -4.15 12.56 -19.01
C PRO A 89 -3.31 13.19 -17.89
N SER A 90 -3.98 13.61 -16.83
CA SER A 90 -3.34 14.06 -15.58
C SER A 90 -3.32 12.91 -14.59
N TYR A 91 -2.26 12.81 -13.83
CA TYR A 91 -2.08 11.79 -12.82
C TYR A 91 -1.90 12.41 -11.44
N PHE A 92 -2.47 11.78 -10.43
CA PHE A 92 -2.14 12.05 -9.05
C PHE A 92 -2.07 10.74 -8.27
N MET A 93 -1.36 10.77 -7.18
CA MET A 93 -1.16 9.61 -6.32
C MET A 93 -1.73 9.88 -4.94
N THR A 94 -2.47 8.92 -4.42
CA THR A 94 -2.78 8.83 -3.00
C THR A 94 -1.98 7.69 -2.41
N GLY A 95 -1.39 7.90 -1.27
CA GLY A 95 -0.61 6.87 -0.62
C GLY A 95 -0.75 6.87 0.88
N ILE A 96 -0.37 5.75 1.47
CA ILE A 96 -0.32 5.56 2.91
C ILE A 96 0.96 4.80 3.28
N CYS A 97 1.59 5.26 4.34
CA CYS A 97 2.63 4.53 5.03
C CYS A 97 2.04 3.93 6.30
N LEU A 98 2.19 2.65 6.47
CA LEU A 98 1.62 1.87 7.55
C LEU A 98 2.72 1.26 8.41
N SER A 99 2.58 1.35 9.72
CA SER A 99 3.40 0.62 10.67
C SER A 99 2.58 0.20 11.87
N LYS A 100 3.07 -0.78 12.61
CA LYS A 100 2.46 -1.18 13.86
C LYS A 100 3.44 -1.01 15.01
N THR A 101 2.90 -0.62 16.16
CA THR A 101 3.63 -0.61 17.42
C THR A 101 2.89 -1.45 18.44
N ASN A 102 3.65 -2.09 19.34
CA ASN A 102 3.09 -2.73 20.50
C ASN A 102 3.00 -1.69 21.62
N VAL A 103 1.80 -1.51 22.17
CA VAL A 103 1.55 -0.67 23.34
C VAL A 103 1.12 -1.58 24.48
N ARG A 104 1.65 -1.31 25.68
CA ARG A 104 1.24 -2.03 26.88
C ARG A 104 -0.14 -1.53 27.30
N GLY A 105 -1.15 -2.40 27.24
CA GLY A 105 -2.48 -2.11 27.73
C GLY A 105 -2.59 -2.17 29.25
N ASP A 106 -3.73 -1.72 29.80
CA ASP A 106 -4.02 -1.70 31.24
C ASP A 106 -3.93 -3.10 31.90
N ASP A 107 -4.07 -4.17 31.12
CA ASP A 107 -4.02 -5.57 31.56
C ASP A 107 -2.64 -6.23 31.39
N ASP A 108 -1.55 -5.48 31.28
CA ASP A 108 -0.20 -5.99 30.94
C ASP A 108 -0.11 -6.78 29.62
N LYS A 109 -1.14 -6.72 28.77
CA LYS A 109 -1.14 -7.32 27.44
C LYS A 109 -0.60 -6.35 26.39
N ASN A 110 0.23 -6.86 25.50
CA ASN A 110 0.68 -6.09 24.36
C ASN A 110 -0.47 -5.91 23.35
N ILE A 111 -0.85 -4.67 23.11
CA ILE A 111 -1.85 -4.28 22.11
C ILE A 111 -1.11 -3.77 20.90
N LYS A 112 -1.44 -4.31 19.72
CA LYS A 112 -0.95 -3.81 18.45
C LYS A 112 -1.71 -2.55 18.07
N VAL A 113 -1.00 -1.44 17.88
CA VAL A 113 -1.58 -0.18 17.45
C VAL A 113 -1.09 0.16 16.06
N LEU A 114 -2.02 0.47 15.17
CA LEU A 114 -1.72 0.98 13.85
C LEU A 114 -1.20 2.42 13.93
N LYS A 115 -0.06 2.67 13.32
CA LYS A 115 0.44 4.01 13.02
C LYS A 115 0.47 4.20 11.51
N TYR A 116 -0.01 5.34 11.05
CA TYR A 116 0.01 5.64 9.62
C TYR A 116 0.12 7.14 9.36
N PHE A 117 0.57 7.47 8.17
CA PHE A 117 0.38 8.79 7.57
C PHE A 117 -0.03 8.62 6.11
N THR A 118 -0.85 9.52 5.64
CA THR A 118 -1.31 9.57 4.26
C THR A 118 -0.64 10.72 3.51
N PHE A 119 -0.51 10.57 2.21
CA PHE A 119 0.03 11.61 1.35
C PHE A 119 -0.68 11.62 -0.01
N VAL A 120 -0.69 12.78 -0.62
CA VAL A 120 -1.22 13.01 -1.97
C VAL A 120 -0.20 13.80 -2.76
N HIS A 121 0.02 13.42 -4.00
CA HIS A 121 0.94 14.11 -4.87
C HIS A 121 0.48 14.06 -6.33
N ASP A 122 0.50 15.19 -7.00
CA ASP A 122 0.32 15.28 -8.45
C ASP A 122 1.69 15.23 -9.13
N TYR A 123 1.76 14.58 -10.28
CA TYR A 123 3.02 14.41 -11.00
C TYR A 123 2.81 14.08 -12.47
N ASP A 124 3.86 14.28 -13.25
CA ASP A 124 3.96 13.76 -14.61
C ASP A 124 4.56 12.36 -14.60
N GLN A 125 3.98 11.44 -15.37
CA GLN A 125 4.54 10.09 -15.50
C GLN A 125 6.00 10.14 -15.99
N GLY A 126 6.82 9.28 -15.37
CA GLY A 126 8.23 9.14 -15.72
C GLY A 126 9.19 10.05 -14.97
N ASN A 127 8.69 11.01 -14.17
CA ASN A 127 9.54 11.83 -13.31
C ASN A 127 9.93 11.11 -12.00
N GLU A 128 10.65 11.80 -11.15
CA GLU A 128 11.12 11.26 -9.86
C GLU A 128 9.99 10.90 -8.88
N PHE A 129 8.82 11.52 -9.03
CA PHE A 129 7.63 11.29 -8.21
C PHE A 129 6.68 10.25 -8.79
N ASP A 130 7.00 9.67 -9.96
CA ASP A 130 6.24 8.56 -10.51
C ASP A 130 6.14 7.42 -9.50
N ILE A 131 4.98 6.78 -9.41
CA ILE A 131 4.71 5.70 -8.46
C ILE A 131 5.77 4.59 -8.49
N LYS A 132 6.40 4.34 -9.61
CA LYS A 132 7.47 3.34 -9.76
C LYS A 132 8.85 3.85 -9.31
N ASN A 133 9.04 5.18 -9.28
CA ASN A 133 10.34 5.80 -9.03
C ASN A 133 10.51 6.28 -7.59
N ILE A 134 9.40 6.47 -6.86
CA ILE A 134 9.46 6.89 -5.46
C ILE A 134 10.28 5.88 -4.65
N ASN A 135 11.32 6.40 -3.99
CA ASN A 135 12.18 5.62 -3.13
C ASN A 135 11.47 5.34 -1.80
N VAL A 136 11.18 4.08 -1.54
CA VAL A 136 10.57 3.61 -0.28
C VAL A 136 11.56 2.85 0.60
N SER A 137 12.70 2.47 0.03
CA SER A 137 13.77 1.78 0.73
C SER A 137 15.12 2.06 0.08
N GLU A 138 16.18 1.94 0.86
CA GLU A 138 17.56 1.93 0.36
C GLU A 138 18.34 0.78 0.99
N GLU A 139 19.36 0.32 0.31
CA GLU A 139 20.30 -0.65 0.86
C GLU A 139 21.41 0.09 1.61
N ARG A 140 21.54 -0.19 2.91
CA ARG A 140 22.65 0.28 3.76
C ARG A 140 23.31 -0.92 4.42
N ASP A 141 24.61 -1.08 4.24
CA ASP A 141 25.39 -2.16 4.85
C ASP A 141 24.79 -3.57 4.62
N GLY A 142 24.30 -3.83 3.42
CA GLY A 142 23.69 -5.11 3.05
C GLY A 142 22.30 -5.35 3.64
N LYS A 143 21.67 -4.32 4.21
CA LYS A 143 20.30 -4.39 4.75
C LYS A 143 19.39 -3.37 4.05
N ASN A 144 18.18 -3.79 3.74
CA ASN A 144 17.15 -2.87 3.26
C ASN A 144 16.64 -2.03 4.43
N VAL A 145 16.82 -0.72 4.33
CA VAL A 145 16.25 0.27 5.24
C VAL A 145 15.05 0.91 4.53
N PHE A 146 13.90 0.88 5.17
CA PHE A 146 12.67 1.49 4.67
C PHE A 146 12.52 2.90 5.25
N TYR A 147 11.98 3.80 4.42
CA TYR A 147 11.70 5.18 4.83
C TYR A 147 10.35 5.30 5.50
#